data_cd601bc40df3d468d38ed17d067ea367
#
_entry.id   cd601bc40df3d468d38ed17d067ea367
#
_cell.length_a   1.000
_cell.length_b   1.000
_cell.length_c   1.000
_cell.angle_alpha   90.00
_cell.angle_beta   90.00
_cell.angle_gamma   90.00
#
_symmetry.space_group_name_H-M   'P 1'
#
loop_
_entity.id
_entity.type
_entity.pdbx_description
1 polymer ?
#
loop_
_entity_poly.entity_id
_entity_poly.type
_entity_poly.pdbx_seq_one_letter_code
_entity_poly.pdbx_strand_id
1 'polypeptide(L)' 'MTDTERITQLEAEIAELEARLPKHSVPTAMIIELEDLEDELEILKGRVQRESD' A
#
# COMPACT_ATOMS: atom_id res chain seq x y z
N MET A 1 17.43 0.70 1.97
CA MET A 1 16.09 0.69 2.58
C MET A 1 15.68 -0.73 2.91
N THR A 2 15.17 -0.96 4.10
CA THR A 2 14.71 -2.30 4.51
C THR A 2 13.27 -2.52 4.05
N ASP A 3 12.86 -3.79 4.00
CA ASP A 3 11.47 -4.12 3.69
C ASP A 3 10.52 -3.50 4.71
N THR A 4 10.91 -3.49 5.99
CA THR A 4 10.10 -2.90 7.05
C THR A 4 9.87 -1.41 6.82
N GLU A 5 10.92 -0.69 6.44
CA GLU A 5 10.81 0.74 6.13
C GLU A 5 9.91 0.97 4.91
N ARG A 6 10.04 0.13 3.89
CA ARG A 6 9.19 0.24 2.69
C ARG A 6 7.74 -0.03 3.04
N ILE A 7 7.47 -1.03 3.90
CA ILE A 7 6.12 -1.33 4.36
C ILE A 7 5.51 -0.10 5.04
N THR A 8 6.27 0.54 5.93
CA THR A 8 5.80 1.75 6.61
C THR A 8 5.45 2.86 5.63
N GLN A 9 6.29 3.05 4.60
CA GLN A 9 6.03 4.04 3.57
C GLN A 9 4.78 3.72 2.78
N LEU A 10 4.62 2.46 2.40
CA LEU A 10 3.44 2.04 1.63
C LEU A 10 2.17 2.21 2.43
N GLU A 11 2.19 1.87 3.71
CA GLU A 11 1.04 2.06 4.57
C GLU A 11 0.66 3.53 4.68
N ALA A 12 1.65 4.41 4.79
CA ALA A 12 1.41 5.84 4.84
C ALA A 12 0.84 6.36 3.52
N GLU A 13 1.38 5.90 2.38
CA GLU A 13 0.89 6.30 1.06
C GLU A 13 -0.55 5.83 0.83
N ILE A 14 -0.86 4.60 1.23
CA ILE A 14 -2.21 4.06 1.11
C ILE A 14 -3.19 4.89 1.95
N ALA A 15 -2.82 5.19 3.19
CA ALA A 15 -3.67 5.99 4.08
C ALA A 15 -3.91 7.39 3.50
N GLU A 16 -2.87 8.00 2.94
CA GLU A 16 -2.98 9.32 2.32
C GLU A 16 -3.90 9.28 1.11
N LEU A 17 -3.73 8.25 0.27
CA LEU A 17 -4.55 8.10 -0.93
C LEU A 17 -6.02 7.88 -0.55
N GLU A 18 -6.26 7.02 0.44
CA GLU A 18 -7.62 6.77 0.92
C GLU A 18 -8.27 8.04 1.47
N ALA A 19 -7.49 8.89 2.14
CA ALA A 19 -8.00 10.17 2.66
C ALA A 19 -8.37 11.14 1.55
N ARG A 20 -7.80 10.97 0.36
CA ARG A 20 -8.09 11.82 -0.80
C ARG A 20 -9.21 11.30 -1.67
N LEU A 21 -9.66 10.06 -1.44
CA LEU A 21 -10.72 9.48 -2.26
C LEU A 21 -12.02 10.27 -2.09
N PRO A 22 -12.64 10.69 -3.20
CA PRO A 22 -13.95 11.35 -3.11
C PRO A 22 -14.99 10.34 -2.65
N LYS A 23 -16.04 10.84 -2.01
CA LYS A 23 -17.12 9.97 -1.52
C LYS A 23 -17.91 9.35 -2.65
N HIS A 24 -17.93 10.01 -3.78
CA HIS A 24 -18.66 9.57 -4.97
C HIS A 24 -17.77 9.68 -6.19
N SER A 25 -17.97 8.81 -7.16
CA SER A 25 -17.28 8.89 -8.46
C SER A 25 -15.75 8.83 -8.31
N VAL A 26 -15.25 7.80 -7.64
CA VAL A 26 -13.81 7.60 -7.48
C VAL A 26 -13.17 7.35 -8.87
N PRO A 27 -12.14 8.13 -9.25
CA PRO A 27 -11.47 7.90 -10.53
C PRO A 27 -10.83 6.51 -10.60
N THR A 28 -10.97 5.87 -11.76
CA THR A 28 -10.39 4.55 -11.97
C THR A 28 -8.87 4.54 -11.73
N ALA A 29 -8.19 5.62 -12.13
CA ALA A 29 -6.74 5.73 -11.93
C ALA A 29 -6.37 5.65 -10.45
N MET A 30 -7.17 6.22 -9.56
CA MET A 30 -6.91 6.15 -8.13
C MET A 30 -7.11 4.75 -7.58
N ILE A 31 -8.10 4.04 -8.11
CA ILE A 31 -8.35 2.65 -7.71
C ILE A 31 -7.18 1.77 -8.10
N ILE A 32 -6.67 1.93 -9.32
CA ILE A 32 -5.54 1.17 -9.82
C ILE A 32 -4.30 1.46 -8.98
N GLU A 33 -4.04 2.72 -8.68
CA GLU A 33 -2.90 3.11 -7.85
C GLU A 33 -2.99 2.50 -6.47
N LEU A 34 -4.16 2.54 -5.86
CA LEU A 34 -4.38 1.96 -4.53
C LEU A 34 -4.13 0.46 -4.55
N GLU A 35 -4.66 -0.23 -5.56
CA GLU A 35 -4.46 -1.67 -5.69
C GLU A 35 -2.99 -2.03 -5.87
N ASP A 36 -2.25 -1.25 -6.66
CA ASP A 36 -0.82 -1.47 -6.86
C ASP A 36 -0.06 -1.34 -5.56
N LEU A 37 -0.37 -0.31 -4.77
CA LEU A 37 0.26 -0.10 -3.47
C LEU A 37 -0.07 -1.23 -2.50
N GLU A 38 -1.31 -1.67 -2.49
CA GLU A 38 -1.73 -2.77 -1.62
C GLU A 38 -1.07 -4.09 -2.01
N ASP A 39 -0.93 -4.35 -3.31
CA ASP A 39 -0.26 -5.55 -3.79
C ASP A 39 1.21 -5.58 -3.37
N GLU A 40 1.90 -4.46 -3.53
CA GLU A 40 3.29 -4.37 -3.12
C GLU A 40 3.43 -4.56 -1.61
N LEU A 41 2.52 -3.95 -0.84
CA LEU A 41 2.52 -4.07 0.60
C LEU A 41 2.36 -5.54 1.03
N GLU A 42 1.43 -6.24 0.41
CA GLU A 42 1.18 -7.63 0.73
C GLU A 42 2.40 -8.51 0.45
N ILE A 43 3.05 -8.29 -0.68
CA ILE A 43 4.26 -9.02 -1.06
C ILE A 43 5.36 -8.80 -0.02
N LEU A 44 5.57 -7.56 0.38
CA LEU A 44 6.62 -7.23 1.34
C LEU A 44 6.31 -7.78 2.73
N LYS A 45 5.06 -7.73 3.16
CA LYS A 45 4.66 -8.31 4.43
C LYS A 45 4.90 -9.81 4.46
N GLY A 46 4.62 -10.49 3.35
CA GLY A 46 4.90 -11.92 3.25
C GLY A 46 6.39 -12.24 3.36
N ARG A 47 7.23 -11.39 2.77
CA ARG A 47 8.68 -11.57 2.84
C ARG A 47 9.20 -11.38 4.27
N VAL A 48 8.73 -10.35 4.95
CA VAL A 48 9.14 -10.06 6.33
C VAL A 48 8.70 -11.20 7.26
N GLN A 49 7.50 -11.71 7.08
CA GLN A 49 7.01 -12.83 7.89
C GLN A 49 7.85 -14.08 7.71
N ARG A 50 8.28 -14.35 6.46
CA ARG A 50 9.13 -15.52 6.20
C ARG A 50 10.51 -15.37 6.80
N GLU A 51 11.05 -14.15 6.83
CA GLU A 51 12.35 -13.89 7.41
C GLU A 51 12.33 -13.96 8.94
N SER A 52 11.18 -13.75 9.54
CA SER A 52 11.01 -13.78 11.00
C SER A 52 10.89 -15.17 11.58
N ASP A 53 10.61 -16.16 10.75
CA ASP A 53 10.48 -17.55 11.20
C ASP A 53 11.86 -18.24 11.36
#